data_0f590c7ef44931758f590699d47b6517
#
_entry.id   0f590c7ef44931758f590699d47b6517
#
_cell.length_a   1.000
_cell.length_b   1.000
_cell.length_c   1.000
_cell.angle_alpha   90.00
_cell.angle_beta   90.00
_cell.angle_gamma   90.00
#
_symmetry.space_group_name_H-M   'P 1'
#
loop_
_entity.id
_entity.type
_entity.pdbx_description
1 polymer ?
#
loop_
_entity_poly.entity_id
_entity_poly.type
_entity_poly.pdbx_seq_one_letter_code
_entity_poly.pdbx_strand_id
1 'polypeptide(L)'
;MTPDQALSLGPDRDGMVLVAEAGRIVRFDSKAPAGRVTAPLLDCTGARIEPGRVNAHTHIYSGLAPLGMPAPEAAPENFLQILQRVWWRLDRALDEESLRASARYYVAQALLAGTTTLVDHHESPNFVEGSLELLADACQELGMRALLCYGATERNGGREEAQQGLEECRRFLRSNDRPLVRGVVGLHASFTVSDQTIEEAAGLCRELDTVMHVHLAEDLADVEDAIERGYDGPLERLLHFGALPPGSVLAHCVHCQAAQVRTIAAKGLWIVQNPRSNRGNGVGYPAALGESGRVAVGTDGYPARMEDELRVLRAEAAEHGEAEALVDARAHGGHRLGADRFGLQLAPLTPGGAADFIVRDNDRVLHVGVAGRVVVRDGSLTTADLEEIHARAEEQAKRLWDRMSSV
;
A
#
# COMPACT_ATOMS: atom_id res chain seq x y z
N MET A 1 16.54 14.65 12.82
CA MET A 1 16.59 14.14 14.22
C MET A 1 16.96 12.67 14.16
N THR A 2 17.89 12.21 14.97
CA THR A 2 18.21 10.79 15.09
C THR A 2 17.05 10.06 15.78
N PRO A 3 16.87 8.73 15.59
CA PRO A 3 15.80 7.95 16.21
C PRO A 3 15.74 8.02 17.75
N ASP A 4 16.82 8.49 18.40
CA ASP A 4 16.96 8.55 19.85
C ASP A 4 16.48 9.88 20.47
N GLN A 5 15.98 10.83 19.68
CA GLN A 5 15.50 12.10 20.23
C GLN A 5 14.05 11.96 20.70
N ALA A 6 13.81 12.34 21.95
CA ALA A 6 12.46 12.47 22.47
C ALA A 6 11.69 13.56 21.71
N LEU A 7 10.42 13.29 21.39
CA LEU A 7 9.51 14.21 20.72
C LEU A 7 8.29 14.45 21.61
N SER A 8 7.86 15.70 21.72
CA SER A 8 6.61 16.06 22.38
C SER A 8 5.72 16.87 21.45
N LEU A 9 4.42 16.52 21.40
CA LEU A 9 3.40 17.20 20.61
C LEU A 9 2.23 17.57 21.50
N GLY A 10 1.66 18.76 21.28
CA GLY A 10 0.44 19.16 21.95
C GLY A 10 0.61 20.40 22.86
N PRO A 11 -0.41 20.76 23.62
CA PRO A 11 -1.71 20.11 23.61
C PRO A 11 -2.44 20.28 22.27
N ASP A 12 -3.23 19.27 21.89
CA ASP A 12 -4.15 19.38 20.77
C ASP A 12 -5.48 20.03 21.20
N ARG A 13 -6.47 20.12 20.30
CA ARG A 13 -7.76 20.75 20.59
C ARG A 13 -8.57 20.06 21.68
N ASP A 14 -8.29 18.79 21.95
CA ASP A 14 -8.93 17.99 23.00
C ASP A 14 -8.05 17.94 24.27
N GLY A 15 -6.97 18.72 24.31
CA GLY A 15 -6.00 18.80 25.40
C GLY A 15 -5.02 17.64 25.48
N MET A 16 -4.96 16.79 24.45
CA MET A 16 -4.09 15.62 24.41
C MET A 16 -2.63 16.01 24.12
N VAL A 17 -1.71 15.33 24.80
CA VAL A 17 -0.26 15.45 24.60
C VAL A 17 0.30 14.08 24.26
N LEU A 18 1.07 14.01 23.19
CA LEU A 18 1.82 12.82 22.79
C LEU A 18 3.30 13.03 23.10
N VAL A 19 3.91 12.06 23.77
CA VAL A 19 5.36 11.99 23.95
C VAL A 19 5.86 10.68 23.35
N ALA A 20 6.91 10.76 22.54
CA ALA A 20 7.53 9.62 21.89
C ALA A 20 9.03 9.60 22.19
N GLU A 21 9.59 8.40 22.37
CA GLU A 21 11.01 8.13 22.55
C GLU A 21 11.37 6.88 21.76
N ALA A 22 12.51 6.88 21.10
CA ALA A 22 13.01 5.76 20.28
C ALA A 22 11.94 5.17 19.32
N GLY A 23 11.16 6.05 18.69
CA GLY A 23 10.13 5.64 17.73
C GLY A 23 8.84 5.07 18.32
N ARG A 24 8.71 5.06 19.66
CA ARG A 24 7.55 4.53 20.38
C ARG A 24 6.85 5.62 21.17
N ILE A 25 5.54 5.48 21.32
CA ILE A 25 4.75 6.34 22.18
C ILE A 25 5.04 5.94 23.64
N VAL A 26 5.49 6.88 24.46
CA VAL A 26 5.64 6.68 25.90
C VAL A 26 4.45 7.24 26.67
N ARG A 27 3.75 8.22 26.08
CA ARG A 27 2.55 8.82 26.68
C ARG A 27 1.62 9.41 25.61
N PHE A 28 0.33 9.23 25.79
CA PHE A 28 -0.72 9.95 25.05
C PHE A 28 -1.92 10.15 25.99
N ASP A 29 -2.01 11.31 26.61
CA ASP A 29 -3.09 11.67 27.54
C ASP A 29 -3.25 13.20 27.66
N SER A 30 -4.27 13.65 28.39
CA SER A 30 -4.59 15.07 28.61
C SER A 30 -3.91 15.67 29.86
N LYS A 31 -3.00 14.96 30.53
CA LYS A 31 -2.30 15.47 31.71
C LYS A 31 -1.11 16.32 31.29
N ALA A 32 -0.98 17.51 31.88
CA ALA A 32 0.25 18.29 31.74
C ALA A 32 1.46 17.45 32.19
N PRO A 33 2.61 17.53 31.46
CA PRO A 33 3.79 16.79 31.86
C PRO A 33 4.20 17.16 33.26
N ALA A 34 4.33 16.15 34.15
CA ALA A 34 4.95 16.34 35.43
C ALA A 34 6.46 16.48 35.23
N GLY A 35 6.97 17.70 35.13
CA GLY A 35 8.37 18.01 34.93
C GLY A 35 8.64 18.75 33.59
N ARG A 36 9.86 19.31 33.45
CA ARG A 36 10.32 19.91 32.21
C ARG A 36 10.44 18.82 31.13
N VAL A 37 9.55 18.84 30.14
CA VAL A 37 9.77 18.11 28.91
C VAL A 37 10.96 18.76 28.20
N THR A 38 12.10 18.09 28.19
CA THR A 38 13.33 18.57 27.53
C THR A 38 13.29 18.35 26.01
N ALA A 39 12.27 17.64 25.51
CA ALA A 39 12.05 17.40 24.10
C ALA A 39 11.51 18.66 23.39
N PRO A 40 11.87 18.89 22.11
CA PRO A 40 11.25 19.93 21.31
C PRO A 40 9.73 19.77 21.31
N LEU A 41 9.01 20.81 21.71
CA LEU A 41 7.55 20.84 21.71
C LEU A 41 7.07 21.29 20.31
N LEU A 42 6.24 20.46 19.68
CA LEU A 42 5.49 20.85 18.49
C LEU A 42 4.09 21.29 18.92
N ASP A 43 3.75 22.56 18.67
CA ASP A 43 2.44 23.11 19.03
C ASP A 43 1.34 22.51 18.12
N CYS A 44 0.31 21.95 18.74
CA CYS A 44 -0.84 21.35 18.06
C CYS A 44 -2.16 22.06 18.44
N THR A 45 -2.08 23.28 19.01
CA THR A 45 -3.26 24.02 19.45
C THR A 45 -4.27 24.19 18.31
N GLY A 46 -5.53 23.80 18.57
CA GLY A 46 -6.62 23.86 17.58
C GLY A 46 -6.68 22.67 16.61
N ALA A 47 -5.62 21.87 16.49
CA ALA A 47 -5.55 20.67 15.64
C ALA A 47 -5.86 19.40 16.47
N ARG A 48 -5.96 18.25 15.81
CA ARG A 48 -6.04 16.92 16.41
C ARG A 48 -4.81 16.09 16.13
N ILE A 49 -4.39 15.30 17.13
CA ILE A 49 -3.38 14.26 17.00
C ILE A 49 -4.11 12.94 16.78
N GLU A 50 -3.88 12.31 15.63
CA GLU A 50 -4.52 11.06 15.20
C GLU A 50 -3.45 10.04 14.76
N PRO A 51 -3.78 8.72 14.71
CA PRO A 51 -2.91 7.74 14.05
C PRO A 51 -2.67 8.10 12.59
N GLY A 52 -1.45 7.87 12.11
CA GLY A 52 -1.13 8.00 10.69
C GLY A 52 -1.95 7.05 9.83
N ARG A 53 -2.29 7.44 8.60
CA ARG A 53 -3.08 6.60 7.70
C ARG A 53 -2.24 5.44 7.14
N VAL A 54 -2.89 4.31 6.91
CA VAL A 54 -2.30 3.14 6.25
C VAL A 54 -2.99 2.93 4.92
N ASN A 55 -2.22 2.91 3.84
CA ASN A 55 -2.66 2.50 2.52
C ASN A 55 -2.30 1.02 2.35
N ALA A 56 -3.31 0.15 2.42
CA ALA A 56 -3.10 -1.29 2.53
C ALA A 56 -2.85 -2.02 1.20
N HIS A 57 -2.97 -1.32 0.07
CA HIS A 57 -2.59 -1.79 -1.27
C HIS A 57 -2.40 -0.60 -2.20
N THR A 58 -1.27 -0.56 -2.85
CA THR A 58 -0.93 0.51 -3.79
C THR A 58 0.13 0.07 -4.80
N HIS A 59 0.34 0.92 -5.82
CA HIS A 59 1.37 0.79 -6.85
C HIS A 59 2.23 2.05 -6.89
N ILE A 60 3.34 2.06 -6.16
CA ILE A 60 4.26 3.21 -6.12
C ILE A 60 4.78 3.55 -7.51
N TYR A 61 4.94 2.55 -8.39
CA TYR A 61 5.43 2.75 -9.76
C TYR A 61 4.51 3.62 -10.61
N SER A 62 3.22 3.70 -10.29
CA SER A 62 2.25 4.55 -11.00
C SER A 62 2.24 6.01 -10.54
N GLY A 63 3.15 6.38 -9.63
CA GLY A 63 3.15 7.71 -8.97
C GLY A 63 3.22 8.90 -9.91
N LEU A 64 3.80 8.73 -11.11
CA LEU A 64 3.87 9.80 -12.11
C LEU A 64 2.57 9.93 -12.96
N ALA A 65 1.63 9.00 -12.87
CA ALA A 65 0.40 9.03 -13.68
C ALA A 65 -0.39 10.36 -13.61
N PRO A 66 -0.53 11.01 -12.43
CA PRO A 66 -1.20 12.32 -12.34
C PRO A 66 -0.47 13.45 -13.09
N LEU A 67 0.78 13.26 -13.50
CA LEU A 67 1.59 14.23 -14.23
C LEU A 67 1.44 14.08 -15.75
N GLY A 68 0.23 13.83 -16.21
CA GLY A 68 -0.12 13.86 -17.63
C GLY A 68 0.04 12.53 -18.36
N MET A 69 -0.20 11.38 -17.69
CA MET A 69 -0.26 10.08 -18.36
C MET A 69 -1.21 10.15 -19.56
N PRO A 70 -0.75 9.75 -20.76
CA PRO A 70 -1.58 9.83 -21.97
C PRO A 70 -2.76 8.85 -21.89
N ALA A 71 -3.91 9.28 -22.40
CA ALA A 71 -5.02 8.37 -22.61
C ALA A 71 -4.67 7.30 -23.65
N PRO A 72 -5.22 6.08 -23.56
CA PRO A 72 -5.01 5.07 -24.57
C PRO A 72 -5.59 5.50 -25.93
N GLU A 73 -4.97 5.07 -27.04
CA GLU A 73 -5.40 5.41 -28.41
C GLU A 73 -6.85 4.97 -28.68
N ALA A 74 -7.24 3.81 -28.15
CA ALA A 74 -8.61 3.33 -28.21
C ALA A 74 -9.14 3.14 -26.78
N ALA A 75 -10.34 3.65 -26.51
CA ALA A 75 -10.99 3.49 -25.22
C ALA A 75 -11.11 2.00 -24.84
N PRO A 76 -10.75 1.60 -23.62
CA PRO A 76 -10.97 0.23 -23.15
C PRO A 76 -12.47 -0.07 -23.06
N GLU A 77 -12.87 -1.28 -23.48
CA GLU A 77 -14.25 -1.76 -23.44
C GLU A 77 -14.52 -2.67 -22.24
N ASN A 78 -13.47 -3.19 -21.62
CA ASN A 78 -13.52 -4.09 -20.48
C ASN A 78 -12.23 -3.96 -19.65
N PHE A 79 -12.22 -4.61 -18.48
CA PHE A 79 -11.11 -4.57 -17.53
C PHE A 79 -9.78 -5.06 -18.16
N LEU A 80 -9.79 -6.18 -18.89
CA LEU A 80 -8.55 -6.71 -19.48
C LEU A 80 -7.95 -5.71 -20.49
N GLN A 81 -8.78 -4.97 -21.24
CA GLN A 81 -8.30 -3.90 -22.12
C GLN A 81 -7.76 -2.68 -21.32
N ILE A 82 -8.30 -2.39 -20.12
CA ILE A 82 -7.71 -1.37 -19.24
C ILE A 82 -6.29 -1.80 -18.84
N LEU A 83 -6.11 -3.05 -18.43
CA LEU A 83 -4.78 -3.58 -18.12
C LEU A 83 -3.84 -3.47 -19.33
N GLN A 84 -4.24 -4.00 -20.49
CA GLN A 84 -3.42 -4.07 -21.70
C GLN A 84 -3.08 -2.70 -22.28
N ARG A 85 -4.04 -1.76 -22.29
CA ARG A 85 -3.90 -0.46 -22.97
C ARG A 85 -3.38 0.65 -22.06
N VAL A 86 -3.43 0.47 -20.73
CA VAL A 86 -2.99 1.49 -19.76
C VAL A 86 -1.89 0.93 -18.88
N TRP A 87 -2.23 0.06 -17.91
CA TRP A 87 -1.32 -0.33 -16.83
C TRP A 87 -0.13 -1.18 -17.32
N TRP A 88 -0.34 -2.18 -18.17
CA TRP A 88 0.73 -3.00 -18.72
C TRP A 88 1.61 -2.27 -19.74
N ARG A 89 1.15 -1.15 -20.29
CA ARG A 89 2.00 -0.25 -21.07
C ARG A 89 2.86 0.63 -20.17
N LEU A 90 2.27 1.12 -19.06
CA LEU A 90 2.99 1.91 -18.08
C LEU A 90 4.15 1.09 -17.48
N ASP A 91 3.88 -0.12 -16.99
CA ASP A 91 4.90 -0.94 -16.33
C ASP A 91 6.06 -1.31 -17.28
N ARG A 92 5.76 -1.61 -18.56
CA ARG A 92 6.79 -1.85 -19.60
C ARG A 92 7.56 -0.60 -20.00
N ALA A 93 7.01 0.58 -19.81
CA ALA A 93 7.70 1.83 -20.13
C ALA A 93 8.68 2.30 -19.05
N LEU A 94 8.59 1.71 -17.82
CA LEU A 94 9.45 2.09 -16.71
C LEU A 94 10.91 1.70 -16.95
N ASP A 95 11.79 2.60 -16.54
CA ASP A 95 13.23 2.36 -16.34
C ASP A 95 13.62 2.79 -14.92
N GLU A 96 14.89 2.59 -14.55
CA GLU A 96 15.40 2.93 -13.22
C GLU A 96 15.12 4.40 -12.85
N GLU A 97 15.37 5.34 -13.78
CA GLU A 97 15.24 6.78 -13.51
C GLU A 97 13.78 7.21 -13.31
N SER A 98 12.87 6.72 -14.14
CA SER A 98 11.44 7.01 -14.00
C SER A 98 10.84 6.33 -12.78
N LEU A 99 11.29 5.11 -12.43
CA LEU A 99 10.87 4.43 -11.21
C LEU A 99 11.35 5.16 -9.96
N ARG A 100 12.60 5.65 -9.95
CA ARG A 100 13.16 6.46 -8.86
C ARG A 100 12.37 7.76 -8.65
N ALA A 101 12.05 8.44 -9.74
CA ALA A 101 11.25 9.67 -9.68
C ALA A 101 9.82 9.39 -9.21
N SER A 102 9.19 8.31 -9.72
CA SER A 102 7.87 7.87 -9.27
C SER A 102 7.85 7.57 -7.78
N ALA A 103 8.83 6.80 -7.30
CA ALA A 103 8.91 6.41 -5.89
C ALA A 103 9.04 7.62 -4.96
N ARG A 104 9.99 8.53 -5.23
CA ARG A 104 10.18 9.72 -4.39
C ARG A 104 8.96 10.63 -4.42
N TYR A 105 8.36 10.84 -5.60
CA TYR A 105 7.17 11.67 -5.76
C TYR A 105 5.96 11.06 -5.04
N TYR A 106 5.65 9.78 -5.29
CA TYR A 106 4.51 9.10 -4.66
C TYR A 106 4.61 9.09 -3.13
N VAL A 107 5.77 8.73 -2.60
CA VAL A 107 6.02 8.69 -1.15
C VAL A 107 5.91 10.09 -0.53
N ALA A 108 6.46 11.12 -1.16
CA ALA A 108 6.33 12.50 -0.69
C ALA A 108 4.86 12.95 -0.65
N GLN A 109 4.09 12.69 -1.72
CA GLN A 109 2.67 13.03 -1.77
C GLN A 109 1.85 12.25 -0.73
N ALA A 110 2.18 10.96 -0.50
CA ALA A 110 1.55 10.14 0.51
C ALA A 110 1.76 10.70 1.92
N LEU A 111 3.00 11.08 2.26
CA LEU A 111 3.33 11.70 3.56
C LEU A 111 2.61 13.04 3.74
N LEU A 112 2.60 13.89 2.72
CA LEU A 112 1.88 15.18 2.76
C LEU A 112 0.36 15.00 2.94
N ALA A 113 -0.19 13.87 2.46
CA ALA A 113 -1.59 13.51 2.67
C ALA A 113 -1.86 12.78 4.01
N GLY A 114 -0.84 12.58 4.86
CA GLY A 114 -0.98 11.93 6.17
C GLY A 114 -0.91 10.41 6.15
N THR A 115 -0.52 9.80 5.02
CA THR A 115 -0.25 8.36 4.95
C THR A 115 1.15 8.09 5.50
N THR A 116 1.25 7.22 6.51
CA THR A 116 2.51 6.87 7.20
C THR A 116 2.99 5.45 6.90
N THR A 117 2.12 4.63 6.31
CA THR A 117 2.43 3.25 5.94
C THR A 117 1.84 2.92 4.58
N LEU A 118 2.66 2.33 3.70
CA LEU A 118 2.28 1.82 2.39
C LEU A 118 2.45 0.31 2.34
N VAL A 119 1.52 -0.40 1.69
CA VAL A 119 1.65 -1.79 1.27
C VAL A 119 1.66 -1.80 -0.25
N ASP A 120 2.84 -1.91 -0.83
CA ASP A 120 3.08 -1.75 -2.25
C ASP A 120 3.08 -3.09 -2.99
N HIS A 121 2.62 -3.06 -4.22
CA HIS A 121 2.69 -4.16 -5.16
C HIS A 121 3.33 -3.65 -6.46
N HIS A 122 4.56 -4.09 -6.75
CA HIS A 122 5.41 -3.50 -7.76
C HIS A 122 5.54 -4.35 -9.02
N GLU A 123 5.49 -3.71 -10.19
CA GLU A 123 5.84 -4.27 -11.49
C GLU A 123 6.69 -3.29 -12.31
N SER A 124 7.81 -3.79 -12.85
CA SER A 124 8.68 -3.07 -13.79
C SER A 124 9.48 -4.06 -14.62
N PRO A 125 8.89 -4.69 -15.64
CA PRO A 125 9.53 -5.80 -16.37
C PRO A 125 10.85 -5.44 -17.08
N ASN A 126 11.09 -4.16 -17.36
CA ASN A 126 12.34 -3.67 -17.92
C ASN A 126 13.41 -3.28 -16.86
N PHE A 127 13.06 -3.31 -15.58
CA PHE A 127 13.96 -3.07 -14.47
C PHE A 127 13.52 -3.90 -13.26
N VAL A 128 13.76 -5.21 -13.29
CA VAL A 128 13.34 -6.14 -12.23
C VAL A 128 14.36 -6.15 -11.08
N GLU A 129 15.61 -6.56 -11.37
CA GLU A 129 16.67 -6.65 -10.36
C GLU A 129 17.03 -5.26 -9.82
N GLY A 130 16.92 -5.09 -8.51
CA GLY A 130 17.19 -3.83 -7.82
C GLY A 130 15.98 -2.89 -7.70
N SER A 131 14.84 -3.24 -8.30
CA SER A 131 13.65 -2.40 -8.24
C SER A 131 13.11 -2.25 -6.82
N LEU A 132 13.06 -3.33 -6.04
CA LEU A 132 12.59 -3.28 -4.66
C LEU A 132 13.54 -2.51 -3.73
N GLU A 133 14.86 -2.59 -3.95
CA GLU A 133 15.82 -1.75 -3.21
C GLU A 133 15.60 -0.26 -3.51
N LEU A 134 15.38 0.08 -4.78
CA LEU A 134 15.14 1.45 -5.19
C LEU A 134 13.89 2.02 -4.50
N LEU A 135 12.78 1.27 -4.46
CA LEU A 135 11.57 1.65 -3.74
C LEU A 135 11.80 1.77 -2.24
N ALA A 136 12.53 0.81 -1.67
CA ALA A 136 12.86 0.78 -0.25
C ALA A 136 13.74 1.95 0.16
N ASP A 137 14.70 2.34 -0.68
CA ASP A 137 15.56 3.51 -0.46
C ASP A 137 14.73 4.80 -0.44
N ALA A 138 13.82 4.99 -1.39
CA ALA A 138 12.93 6.15 -1.41
C ALA A 138 12.04 6.21 -0.16
N CYS A 139 11.46 5.07 0.26
CA CYS A 139 10.66 4.98 1.48
C CYS A 139 11.50 5.32 2.73
N GLN A 140 12.69 4.73 2.86
CA GLN A 140 13.58 4.95 4.01
C GLN A 140 14.11 6.38 4.06
N GLU A 141 14.52 6.96 2.93
CA GLU A 141 14.99 8.34 2.79
C GLU A 141 13.93 9.32 3.29
N LEU A 142 12.72 9.20 2.77
CA LEU A 142 11.63 10.12 3.08
C LEU A 142 10.98 9.83 4.43
N GLY A 143 11.23 8.66 5.02
CA GLY A 143 10.72 8.26 6.32
C GLY A 143 9.33 7.63 6.26
N MET A 144 8.99 6.94 5.17
CA MET A 144 7.77 6.18 5.00
C MET A 144 7.94 4.74 5.50
N ARG A 145 6.99 4.23 6.27
CA ARG A 145 6.91 2.79 6.55
C ARG A 145 6.34 2.06 5.34
N ALA A 146 6.98 0.97 4.89
CA ALA A 146 6.55 0.27 3.69
C ALA A 146 6.66 -1.25 3.79
N LEU A 147 5.68 -1.94 3.22
CA LEU A 147 5.72 -3.37 2.91
C LEU A 147 5.75 -3.50 1.39
N LEU A 148 6.79 -4.12 0.84
CA LEU A 148 7.05 -4.16 -0.60
C LEU A 148 7.06 -5.60 -1.12
N CYS A 149 6.58 -5.80 -2.34
CA CYS A 149 6.77 -7.04 -3.10
C CYS A 149 6.90 -6.74 -4.60
N TYR A 150 7.53 -7.65 -5.33
CA TYR A 150 7.46 -7.67 -6.79
C TYR A 150 6.33 -8.61 -7.22
N GLY A 151 5.40 -8.14 -8.04
CA GLY A 151 4.30 -8.91 -8.57
C GLY A 151 4.74 -9.82 -9.71
N ALA A 152 5.32 -10.99 -9.39
CA ALA A 152 5.79 -11.94 -10.38
C ALA A 152 4.66 -12.35 -11.34
N THR A 153 4.96 -12.38 -12.64
CA THR A 153 3.98 -12.57 -13.72
C THR A 153 4.62 -13.25 -14.94
N GLU A 154 3.79 -13.83 -15.79
CA GLU A 154 4.20 -14.45 -17.08
C GLU A 154 3.71 -13.67 -18.30
N ARG A 155 3.25 -12.43 -18.11
CA ARG A 155 2.54 -11.63 -19.14
C ARG A 155 3.37 -11.27 -20.37
N ASN A 156 4.68 -11.04 -20.20
CA ASN A 156 5.57 -10.57 -21.27
C ASN A 156 6.58 -11.63 -21.68
N GLY A 157 7.38 -12.12 -20.75
CA GLY A 157 8.47 -13.08 -20.95
C GLY A 157 8.17 -14.51 -20.49
N GLY A 158 6.92 -14.80 -20.11
CA GLY A 158 6.52 -16.13 -19.64
C GLY A 158 7.20 -16.53 -18.35
N ARG A 159 7.53 -17.81 -18.23
CA ARG A 159 8.13 -18.39 -17.00
C ARG A 159 9.42 -17.71 -16.55
N GLU A 160 10.25 -17.28 -17.50
CA GLU A 160 11.52 -16.61 -17.17
C GLU A 160 11.29 -15.27 -16.47
N GLU A 161 10.31 -14.50 -16.94
CA GLU A 161 9.89 -13.24 -16.29
C GLU A 161 9.40 -13.49 -14.85
N ALA A 162 8.55 -14.51 -14.67
CA ALA A 162 8.06 -14.86 -13.33
C ALA A 162 9.19 -15.28 -12.39
N GLN A 163 10.16 -16.05 -12.86
CA GLN A 163 11.33 -16.45 -12.09
C GLN A 163 12.19 -15.25 -11.68
N GLN A 164 12.40 -14.28 -12.58
CA GLN A 164 13.10 -13.04 -12.27
C GLN A 164 12.38 -12.24 -11.16
N GLY A 165 11.03 -12.13 -11.24
CA GLY A 165 10.24 -11.46 -10.21
C GLY A 165 10.30 -12.16 -8.84
N LEU A 166 10.23 -13.49 -8.80
CA LEU A 166 10.37 -14.26 -7.56
C LEU A 166 11.78 -14.16 -6.99
N GLU A 167 12.81 -14.13 -7.83
CA GLU A 167 14.20 -13.96 -7.40
C GLU A 167 14.44 -12.55 -6.85
N GLU A 168 13.81 -11.51 -7.42
CA GLU A 168 13.84 -10.15 -6.86
C GLU A 168 13.23 -10.12 -5.46
N CYS A 169 12.06 -10.76 -5.25
CA CYS A 169 11.49 -10.91 -3.91
C CYS A 169 12.46 -11.63 -2.96
N ARG A 170 13.07 -12.74 -3.41
CA ARG A 170 14.04 -13.52 -2.61
C ARG A 170 15.24 -12.68 -2.21
N ARG A 171 15.84 -12.00 -3.19
CA ARG A 171 17.02 -11.16 -3.00
C ARG A 171 16.72 -10.06 -2.01
N PHE A 172 15.62 -9.33 -2.20
CA PHE A 172 15.22 -8.24 -1.33
C PHE A 172 14.92 -8.71 0.10
N LEU A 173 14.16 -9.79 0.27
CA LEU A 173 13.83 -10.34 1.59
C LEU A 173 15.06 -10.77 2.39
N ARG A 174 16.12 -11.23 1.71
CA ARG A 174 17.38 -11.65 2.34
C ARG A 174 18.33 -10.51 2.66
N SER A 175 18.29 -9.43 1.89
CA SER A 175 19.27 -8.33 2.00
C SER A 175 18.72 -7.10 2.74
N ASN A 176 17.39 -6.94 2.84
CA ASN A 176 16.81 -5.73 3.41
C ASN A 176 16.97 -5.66 4.93
N ASP A 177 17.69 -4.66 5.40
CA ASP A 177 17.92 -4.34 6.81
C ASP A 177 17.31 -2.99 7.24
N ARG A 178 16.59 -2.31 6.34
CA ARG A 178 16.00 -0.98 6.61
C ARG A 178 14.93 -1.08 7.71
N PRO A 179 15.01 -0.23 8.75
CA PRO A 179 14.11 -0.33 9.91
C PRO A 179 12.64 -0.05 9.58
N LEU A 180 12.35 0.79 8.56
CA LEU A 180 10.99 1.14 8.17
C LEU A 180 10.40 0.22 7.09
N VAL A 181 11.21 -0.60 6.43
CA VAL A 181 10.77 -1.37 5.27
C VAL A 181 10.81 -2.87 5.55
N ARG A 182 9.82 -3.58 5.04
CA ARG A 182 9.72 -5.05 5.04
C ARG A 182 9.39 -5.53 3.63
N GLY A 183 9.68 -6.80 3.37
CA GLY A 183 9.33 -7.47 2.13
C GLY A 183 8.32 -8.59 2.34
N VAL A 184 7.60 -8.94 1.27
CA VAL A 184 6.81 -10.15 1.14
C VAL A 184 6.95 -10.70 -0.28
N VAL A 185 6.46 -11.92 -0.54
CA VAL A 185 6.42 -12.48 -1.90
C VAL A 185 5.22 -11.91 -2.64
N GLY A 186 5.37 -11.56 -3.91
CA GLY A 186 4.30 -11.06 -4.76
C GLY A 186 4.01 -11.98 -5.95
N LEU A 187 2.74 -12.16 -6.26
CA LEU A 187 2.25 -12.61 -7.56
C LEU A 187 1.32 -11.54 -8.12
N HIS A 188 1.38 -11.27 -9.42
CA HIS A 188 0.48 -10.27 -10.01
C HIS A 188 -0.99 -10.67 -9.79
N ALA A 189 -1.44 -11.75 -10.41
CA ALA A 189 -2.78 -12.30 -10.23
C ALA A 189 -2.78 -13.79 -10.62
N SER A 190 -3.83 -14.54 -10.25
CA SER A 190 -3.95 -15.95 -10.57
C SER A 190 -3.91 -16.20 -12.09
N PHE A 191 -4.64 -15.42 -12.88
CA PHE A 191 -4.74 -15.61 -14.33
C PHE A 191 -3.47 -15.23 -15.11
N THR A 192 -2.51 -14.54 -14.51
CA THR A 192 -1.27 -14.11 -15.19
C THR A 192 -0.07 -15.00 -14.92
N VAL A 193 -0.26 -16.12 -14.24
CA VAL A 193 0.80 -17.07 -13.88
C VAL A 193 0.35 -18.51 -14.08
N SER A 194 1.31 -19.41 -14.36
CA SER A 194 1.09 -20.84 -14.40
C SER A 194 1.02 -21.45 -12.99
N ASP A 195 0.50 -22.67 -12.91
CA ASP A 195 0.50 -23.47 -11.68
C ASP A 195 1.91 -23.64 -11.11
N GLN A 196 2.88 -23.85 -12.00
CA GLN A 196 4.28 -23.99 -11.60
C GLN A 196 4.82 -22.72 -10.93
N THR A 197 4.48 -21.52 -11.44
CA THR A 197 4.87 -20.25 -10.80
C THR A 197 4.22 -20.09 -9.42
N ILE A 198 2.94 -20.48 -9.28
CA ILE A 198 2.24 -20.46 -7.99
C ILE A 198 2.93 -21.39 -6.98
N GLU A 199 3.30 -22.61 -7.40
CA GLU A 199 3.99 -23.58 -6.56
C GLU A 199 5.37 -23.07 -6.11
N GLU A 200 6.15 -22.46 -7.01
CA GLU A 200 7.44 -21.85 -6.70
C GLU A 200 7.29 -20.66 -5.73
N ALA A 201 6.29 -19.80 -5.93
CA ALA A 201 5.99 -18.69 -5.02
C ALA A 201 5.57 -19.19 -3.62
N ALA A 202 4.76 -20.25 -3.56
CA ALA A 202 4.41 -20.92 -2.31
C ALA A 202 5.63 -21.53 -1.61
N GLY A 203 6.55 -22.12 -2.39
CA GLY A 203 7.85 -22.60 -1.91
C GLY A 203 8.68 -21.48 -1.29
N LEU A 204 8.74 -20.33 -1.97
CA LEU A 204 9.46 -19.15 -1.51
C LEU A 204 8.87 -18.57 -0.22
N CYS A 205 7.54 -18.52 -0.08
CA CYS A 205 6.90 -18.11 1.17
C CYS A 205 7.32 -19.01 2.35
N ARG A 206 7.36 -20.32 2.13
CA ARG A 206 7.81 -21.29 3.16
C ARG A 206 9.29 -21.16 3.48
N GLU A 207 10.16 -21.00 2.46
CA GLU A 207 11.61 -20.85 2.60
C GLU A 207 11.97 -19.63 3.45
N LEU A 208 11.28 -18.51 3.25
CA LEU A 208 11.60 -17.22 3.87
C LEU A 208 10.69 -16.87 5.06
N ASP A 209 9.81 -17.79 5.48
CA ASP A 209 8.82 -17.56 6.55
C ASP A 209 8.05 -16.24 6.37
N THR A 210 7.51 -16.05 5.17
CA THR A 210 6.81 -14.83 4.77
C THR A 210 5.45 -15.14 4.16
N VAL A 211 4.75 -14.10 3.69
CA VAL A 211 3.39 -14.19 3.16
C VAL A 211 3.33 -13.74 1.71
N MET A 212 2.18 -14.00 1.08
CA MET A 212 1.87 -13.60 -0.29
C MET A 212 1.11 -12.26 -0.32
N HIS A 213 1.38 -11.44 -1.33
CA HIS A 213 0.54 -10.33 -1.76
C HIS A 213 0.16 -10.55 -3.23
N VAL A 214 -1.15 -10.57 -3.53
CA VAL A 214 -1.66 -10.92 -4.87
C VAL A 214 -3.00 -10.24 -5.14
N HIS A 215 -3.28 -9.84 -6.39
CA HIS A 215 -4.63 -9.46 -6.84
C HIS A 215 -5.48 -10.73 -6.97
N LEU A 216 -6.69 -10.68 -6.46
CA LEU A 216 -7.59 -11.84 -6.45
C LEU A 216 -9.00 -11.45 -6.86
N ALA A 217 -9.54 -12.10 -7.87
CA ALA A 217 -10.92 -11.95 -8.32
C ALA A 217 -11.35 -10.47 -8.42
N GLU A 218 -10.47 -9.63 -8.98
CA GLU A 218 -10.78 -8.22 -9.26
C GLU A 218 -11.83 -8.13 -10.34
N ASP A 219 -11.69 -8.94 -11.41
CA ASP A 219 -12.62 -9.03 -12.53
C ASP A 219 -12.99 -10.50 -12.79
N LEU A 220 -14.04 -10.72 -13.55
CA LEU A 220 -14.50 -12.06 -13.94
C LEU A 220 -13.46 -12.82 -14.76
N ALA A 221 -12.57 -12.14 -15.47
CA ALA A 221 -11.49 -12.78 -16.24
C ALA A 221 -10.58 -13.66 -15.35
N ASP A 222 -10.30 -13.25 -14.10
CA ASP A 222 -9.53 -14.08 -13.16
C ASP A 222 -10.31 -15.32 -12.71
N VAL A 223 -11.62 -15.18 -12.53
CA VAL A 223 -12.51 -16.29 -12.15
C VAL A 223 -12.65 -17.29 -13.30
N GLU A 224 -12.89 -16.80 -14.51
CA GLU A 224 -13.07 -17.62 -15.72
C GLU A 224 -11.79 -18.39 -16.06
N ASP A 225 -10.60 -17.75 -16.01
CA ASP A 225 -9.31 -18.43 -16.19
C ASP A 225 -9.10 -19.58 -15.20
N ALA A 226 -9.42 -19.37 -13.92
CA ALA A 226 -9.29 -20.41 -12.92
C ALA A 226 -10.22 -21.60 -13.18
N ILE A 227 -11.46 -21.33 -13.60
CA ILE A 227 -12.44 -22.37 -13.97
C ILE A 227 -11.98 -23.13 -15.22
N GLU A 228 -11.49 -22.45 -16.25
CA GLU A 228 -10.94 -23.07 -17.46
C GLU A 228 -9.75 -24.01 -17.16
N ARG A 229 -8.96 -23.68 -16.14
CA ARG A 229 -7.86 -24.53 -15.63
C ARG A 229 -8.33 -25.68 -14.73
N GLY A 230 -9.64 -25.79 -14.43
CA GLY A 230 -10.23 -26.88 -13.66
C GLY A 230 -10.29 -26.62 -12.14
N TYR A 231 -10.19 -25.38 -11.69
CA TYR A 231 -10.39 -24.99 -10.30
C TYR A 231 -11.77 -24.34 -10.09
N ASP A 232 -12.26 -24.33 -8.86
CA ASP A 232 -13.54 -23.68 -8.52
C ASP A 232 -13.46 -22.15 -8.53
N GLY A 233 -12.25 -21.58 -8.60
CA GLY A 233 -11.97 -20.15 -8.66
C GLY A 233 -10.50 -19.85 -8.34
N PRO A 234 -10.09 -18.55 -8.45
CA PRO A 234 -8.70 -18.17 -8.23
C PRO A 234 -8.25 -18.36 -6.77
N LEU A 235 -9.14 -18.22 -5.79
CA LEU A 235 -8.84 -18.52 -4.39
C LEU A 235 -8.50 -20.00 -4.20
N GLU A 236 -9.33 -20.87 -4.71
CA GLU A 236 -9.19 -22.34 -4.61
C GLU A 236 -7.90 -22.79 -5.30
N ARG A 237 -7.57 -22.19 -6.46
CA ARG A 237 -6.31 -22.45 -7.17
C ARG A 237 -5.10 -22.09 -6.32
N LEU A 238 -5.04 -20.89 -5.76
CA LEU A 238 -3.93 -20.47 -4.89
C LEU A 238 -3.84 -21.32 -3.60
N LEU A 239 -4.99 -21.69 -3.03
CA LEU A 239 -5.04 -22.55 -1.84
C LEU A 239 -4.58 -23.98 -2.14
N HIS A 240 -4.87 -24.51 -3.35
CA HIS A 240 -4.43 -25.83 -3.79
C HIS A 240 -2.91 -25.98 -3.71
N PHE A 241 -2.16 -24.96 -4.11
CA PHE A 241 -0.68 -24.93 -4.05
C PHE A 241 -0.12 -24.49 -2.68
N GLY A 242 -0.98 -24.13 -1.73
CA GLY A 242 -0.54 -23.62 -0.43
C GLY A 242 0.16 -22.26 -0.53
N ALA A 243 -0.20 -21.43 -1.53
CA ALA A 243 0.43 -20.15 -1.80
C ALA A 243 -0.04 -19.02 -0.88
N LEU A 244 -1.03 -19.26 -0.03
CA LEU A 244 -1.62 -18.27 0.87
C LEU A 244 -1.41 -18.63 2.35
N PRO A 245 -0.20 -18.48 2.89
CA PRO A 245 0.02 -18.63 4.33
C PRO A 245 -0.79 -17.58 5.12
N PRO A 246 -1.13 -17.82 6.40
CA PRO A 246 -1.88 -16.89 7.23
C PRO A 246 -1.22 -15.49 7.26
N GLY A 247 -2.03 -14.45 7.07
CA GLY A 247 -1.57 -13.08 6.97
C GLY A 247 -1.25 -12.62 5.54
N SER A 248 -1.40 -13.47 4.50
CA SER A 248 -1.33 -13.05 3.10
C SER A 248 -2.35 -11.97 2.78
N VAL A 249 -2.02 -11.11 1.81
CA VAL A 249 -2.79 -9.94 1.40
C VAL A 249 -3.40 -10.19 0.04
N LEU A 250 -4.72 -10.15 -0.04
CA LEU A 250 -5.52 -10.36 -1.25
C LEU A 250 -6.14 -9.03 -1.65
N ALA A 251 -5.69 -8.44 -2.74
CA ALA A 251 -6.26 -7.18 -3.22
C ALA A 251 -7.56 -7.45 -4.00
N HIS A 252 -8.53 -6.54 -3.84
CA HIS A 252 -9.84 -6.47 -4.48
C HIS A 252 -10.88 -7.47 -3.96
N CYS A 253 -10.81 -8.75 -4.33
CA CYS A 253 -11.82 -9.77 -4.01
C CYS A 253 -13.25 -9.38 -4.42
N VAL A 254 -13.42 -8.61 -5.52
CA VAL A 254 -14.71 -8.09 -5.98
C VAL A 254 -15.69 -9.22 -6.29
N HIS A 255 -15.22 -10.24 -7.01
CA HIS A 255 -16.03 -11.38 -7.45
C HIS A 255 -15.95 -12.59 -6.53
N CYS A 256 -15.40 -12.43 -5.31
CA CYS A 256 -15.43 -13.49 -4.30
C CYS A 256 -16.84 -13.67 -3.74
N GLN A 257 -17.28 -14.93 -3.70
CA GLN A 257 -18.56 -15.32 -3.07
C GLN A 257 -18.45 -15.28 -1.54
N ALA A 258 -19.58 -15.17 -0.84
CA ALA A 258 -19.63 -15.13 0.62
C ALA A 258 -18.91 -16.33 1.28
N ALA A 259 -19.01 -17.54 0.69
CA ALA A 259 -18.31 -18.74 1.18
C ALA A 259 -16.78 -18.60 1.06
N GLN A 260 -16.31 -17.99 -0.03
CA GLN A 260 -14.89 -17.75 -0.25
C GLN A 260 -14.36 -16.69 0.74
N VAL A 261 -15.10 -15.60 0.97
CA VAL A 261 -14.73 -14.57 1.96
C VAL A 261 -14.66 -15.16 3.38
N ARG A 262 -15.60 -16.03 3.76
CA ARG A 262 -15.51 -16.78 5.03
C ARG A 262 -14.29 -17.70 5.09
N THR A 263 -13.92 -18.34 3.99
CA THR A 263 -12.70 -19.16 3.91
C THR A 263 -11.45 -18.31 4.08
N ILE A 264 -11.39 -17.15 3.44
CA ILE A 264 -10.31 -16.15 3.59
C ILE A 264 -10.18 -15.74 5.06
N ALA A 265 -11.30 -15.39 5.71
CA ALA A 265 -11.34 -15.02 7.12
C ALA A 265 -10.85 -16.13 8.05
N ALA A 266 -11.36 -17.37 7.83
CA ALA A 266 -11.00 -18.56 8.64
C ALA A 266 -9.51 -18.92 8.51
N LYS A 267 -8.89 -18.64 7.36
CA LYS A 267 -7.45 -18.86 7.14
C LYS A 267 -6.58 -17.69 7.63
N GLY A 268 -7.17 -16.64 8.20
CA GLY A 268 -6.44 -15.49 8.72
C GLY A 268 -5.81 -14.61 7.64
N LEU A 269 -6.36 -14.60 6.42
CA LEU A 269 -5.90 -13.80 5.30
C LEU A 269 -6.51 -12.39 5.37
N TRP A 270 -5.83 -11.42 4.78
CA TRP A 270 -6.31 -10.06 4.64
C TRP A 270 -6.92 -9.83 3.26
N ILE A 271 -8.01 -9.08 3.21
CA ILE A 271 -8.58 -8.53 1.98
C ILE A 271 -8.32 -7.02 1.96
N VAL A 272 -7.98 -6.47 0.80
CA VAL A 272 -7.89 -5.02 0.62
C VAL A 272 -8.89 -4.57 -0.43
N GLN A 273 -9.87 -3.79 0.00
CA GLN A 273 -10.83 -3.13 -0.88
C GLN A 273 -10.20 -1.85 -1.44
N ASN A 274 -10.34 -1.62 -2.74
CA ASN A 274 -9.81 -0.46 -3.46
C ASN A 274 -10.96 0.32 -4.13
N PRO A 275 -11.77 1.09 -3.38
CA PRO A 275 -13.02 1.66 -3.87
C PRO A 275 -12.89 2.51 -5.13
N ARG A 276 -11.93 3.45 -5.18
CA ARG A 276 -11.74 4.31 -6.36
C ARG A 276 -11.35 3.51 -7.60
N SER A 277 -10.45 2.53 -7.41
CA SER A 277 -10.00 1.69 -8.51
C SER A 277 -11.12 0.79 -9.01
N ASN A 278 -11.82 0.08 -8.12
CA ASN A 278 -12.93 -0.79 -8.49
C ASN A 278 -13.99 -0.02 -9.28
N ARG A 279 -14.33 1.18 -8.83
CA ARG A 279 -15.27 2.08 -9.52
C ARG A 279 -14.72 2.56 -10.85
N GLY A 280 -13.47 3.01 -10.90
CA GLY A 280 -12.83 3.54 -12.10
C GLY A 280 -12.65 2.48 -13.19
N ASN A 281 -12.35 1.25 -12.81
CA ASN A 281 -12.19 0.10 -13.70
C ASN A 281 -13.53 -0.56 -14.06
N GLY A 282 -14.64 -0.18 -13.41
CA GLY A 282 -15.97 -0.72 -13.69
C GLY A 282 -16.13 -2.20 -13.31
N VAL A 283 -15.30 -2.72 -12.41
CA VAL A 283 -15.28 -4.14 -12.03
C VAL A 283 -16.40 -4.52 -11.04
N GLY A 284 -17.08 -3.54 -10.45
CA GLY A 284 -18.22 -3.74 -9.57
C GLY A 284 -17.90 -3.52 -8.09
N TYR A 285 -18.89 -3.86 -7.25
CA TYR A 285 -18.84 -3.70 -5.80
C TYR A 285 -18.63 -5.05 -5.09
N PRO A 286 -17.67 -5.16 -4.15
CA PRO A 286 -17.36 -6.41 -3.45
C PRO A 286 -18.37 -6.68 -2.31
N ALA A 287 -19.58 -7.06 -2.65
CA ALA A 287 -20.71 -7.18 -1.73
C ALA A 287 -20.53 -8.20 -0.58
N ALA A 288 -19.61 -9.17 -0.74
CA ALA A 288 -19.43 -10.22 0.24
C ALA A 288 -18.43 -9.87 1.37
N LEU A 289 -17.75 -8.71 1.33
CA LEU A 289 -16.67 -8.39 2.27
C LEU A 289 -17.10 -8.29 3.73
N GLY A 290 -18.39 -8.09 3.99
CA GLY A 290 -18.96 -8.11 5.34
C GLY A 290 -18.79 -9.46 6.08
N GLU A 291 -18.50 -10.55 5.37
CA GLU A 291 -18.24 -11.88 5.93
C GLU A 291 -16.83 -12.01 6.57
N SER A 292 -15.97 -10.98 6.46
CA SER A 292 -14.62 -10.98 7.03
C SER A 292 -14.39 -9.76 7.92
N GLY A 293 -13.85 -10.00 9.12
CA GLY A 293 -13.32 -8.94 9.98
C GLY A 293 -11.90 -8.48 9.58
N ARG A 294 -11.26 -9.11 8.59
CA ARG A 294 -9.89 -8.81 8.13
C ARG A 294 -9.92 -8.12 6.75
N VAL A 295 -10.63 -7.00 6.69
CA VAL A 295 -10.68 -6.16 5.50
C VAL A 295 -10.01 -4.82 5.79
N ALA A 296 -9.15 -4.37 4.88
CA ALA A 296 -8.48 -3.08 4.89
C ALA A 296 -8.84 -2.30 3.61
N VAL A 297 -8.35 -1.06 3.50
CA VAL A 297 -8.59 -0.18 2.35
C VAL A 297 -7.27 0.25 1.73
N GLY A 298 -7.20 0.21 0.41
CA GLY A 298 -6.06 0.62 -0.39
C GLY A 298 -6.46 1.53 -1.54
N THR A 299 -5.49 2.17 -2.17
CA THR A 299 -5.71 3.10 -3.28
C THR A 299 -5.44 2.50 -4.65
N ASP A 300 -4.83 1.30 -4.68
CA ASP A 300 -4.38 0.70 -5.93
C ASP A 300 -3.49 1.68 -6.74
N GLY A 301 -3.62 1.78 -8.05
CA GLY A 301 -2.89 2.70 -8.91
C GLY A 301 -3.22 4.20 -8.73
N TYR A 302 -4.12 4.55 -7.82
CA TYR A 302 -4.50 5.94 -7.54
C TYR A 302 -3.57 6.62 -6.52
N PRO A 303 -3.53 7.99 -6.48
CA PRO A 303 -2.74 8.72 -5.50
C PRO A 303 -3.06 8.32 -4.05
N ALA A 304 -2.05 8.24 -3.18
CA ALA A 304 -2.16 7.77 -1.79
C ALA A 304 -2.88 8.76 -0.84
N ARG A 305 -3.99 9.33 -1.28
CA ARG A 305 -4.87 10.20 -0.48
C ARG A 305 -5.99 9.37 0.15
N MET A 306 -5.73 8.80 1.31
CA MET A 306 -6.66 7.89 1.96
C MET A 306 -8.03 8.53 2.30
N GLU A 307 -8.09 9.84 2.51
CA GLU A 307 -9.36 10.53 2.74
C GLU A 307 -10.29 10.48 1.51
N ASP A 308 -9.71 10.56 0.29
CA ASP A 308 -10.48 10.42 -0.95
C ASP A 308 -11.00 8.98 -1.11
N GLU A 309 -10.19 7.99 -0.75
CA GLU A 309 -10.56 6.58 -0.76
C GLU A 309 -11.70 6.27 0.21
N LEU A 310 -11.57 6.76 1.45
CA LEU A 310 -12.59 6.57 2.48
C LEU A 310 -13.91 7.31 2.16
N ARG A 311 -13.85 8.41 1.41
CA ARG A 311 -15.06 9.10 0.94
C ARG A 311 -15.81 8.24 -0.08
N VAL A 312 -15.11 7.64 -1.05
CA VAL A 312 -15.72 6.75 -2.05
C VAL A 312 -16.23 5.48 -1.37
N LEU A 313 -15.45 4.88 -0.46
CA LEU A 313 -15.88 3.73 0.32
C LEU A 313 -17.25 3.97 1.01
N ARG A 314 -17.39 5.09 1.71
CA ARG A 314 -18.66 5.43 2.41
C ARG A 314 -19.82 5.65 1.45
N ALA A 315 -19.56 6.32 0.33
CA ALA A 315 -20.59 6.57 -0.67
C ALA A 315 -21.12 5.26 -1.29
N GLU A 316 -20.20 4.38 -1.75
CA GLU A 316 -20.59 3.10 -2.34
C GLU A 316 -21.24 2.15 -1.32
N ALA A 317 -20.72 2.08 -0.10
CA ALA A 317 -21.33 1.28 0.95
C ALA A 317 -22.76 1.72 1.26
N ALA A 318 -23.02 3.04 1.28
CA ALA A 318 -24.38 3.57 1.46
C ALA A 318 -25.30 3.23 0.27
N GLU A 319 -24.78 3.30 -0.98
CA GLU A 319 -25.54 2.90 -2.19
C GLU A 319 -25.91 1.41 -2.15
N HIS A 320 -25.07 0.55 -1.54
CA HIS A 320 -25.30 -0.89 -1.40
C HIS A 320 -25.96 -1.28 -0.07
N GLY A 321 -26.33 -0.33 0.78
CA GLY A 321 -27.02 -0.59 2.04
C GLY A 321 -26.18 -1.29 3.12
N GLU A 322 -24.86 -1.16 3.07
CA GLU A 322 -23.98 -1.71 4.10
C GLU A 322 -24.06 -0.94 5.42
N ALA A 323 -23.90 -1.66 6.53
CA ALA A 323 -23.89 -1.05 7.86
C ALA A 323 -22.63 -0.19 8.07
N GLU A 324 -22.78 1.02 8.61
CA GLU A 324 -21.68 1.96 8.90
C GLU A 324 -20.55 1.32 9.73
N ALA A 325 -20.90 0.46 10.70
CA ALA A 325 -19.93 -0.24 11.52
C ALA A 325 -18.97 -1.15 10.71
N LEU A 326 -19.42 -1.73 9.60
CA LEU A 326 -18.56 -2.52 8.71
C LEU A 326 -17.61 -1.62 7.92
N VAL A 327 -18.10 -0.47 7.48
CA VAL A 327 -17.31 0.53 6.76
C VAL A 327 -16.20 1.09 7.66
N ASP A 328 -16.53 1.43 8.89
CA ASP A 328 -15.56 1.92 9.89
C ASP A 328 -14.54 0.84 10.24
N ALA A 329 -14.96 -0.42 10.37
CA ALA A 329 -14.05 -1.53 10.62
C ALA A 329 -13.02 -1.70 9.48
N ARG A 330 -13.43 -1.52 8.20
CA ARG A 330 -12.54 -1.54 7.03
C ARG A 330 -11.60 -0.34 7.02
N ALA A 331 -12.11 0.86 7.30
CA ALA A 331 -11.31 2.10 7.38
C ALA A 331 -10.15 1.98 8.37
N HIS A 332 -10.32 1.19 9.44
CA HIS A 332 -9.28 0.91 10.45
C HIS A 332 -8.51 -0.40 10.19
N GLY A 333 -8.90 -1.19 9.19
CA GLY A 333 -8.30 -2.47 8.87
C GLY A 333 -6.82 -2.39 8.53
N GLY A 334 -6.41 -1.34 7.83
CA GLY A 334 -5.01 -1.10 7.47
C GLY A 334 -4.06 -1.03 8.67
N HIS A 335 -4.48 -0.42 9.78
CA HIS A 335 -3.66 -0.38 11.00
C HIS A 335 -3.42 -1.78 11.57
N ARG A 336 -4.42 -2.65 11.52
CA ARG A 336 -4.30 -4.05 12.01
C ARG A 336 -3.43 -4.88 11.07
N LEU A 337 -3.59 -4.72 9.74
CA LEU A 337 -2.72 -5.35 8.75
C LEU A 337 -1.26 -4.91 8.95
N GLY A 338 -1.02 -3.60 9.09
CA GLY A 338 0.31 -3.08 9.38
C GLY A 338 0.87 -3.62 10.70
N ALA A 339 0.05 -3.71 11.74
CA ALA A 339 0.47 -4.27 13.02
C ALA A 339 0.92 -5.74 12.88
N ASP A 340 0.17 -6.56 12.14
CA ASP A 340 0.52 -7.95 11.86
C ASP A 340 1.86 -8.07 11.11
N ARG A 341 2.15 -7.14 10.18
CA ARG A 341 3.36 -7.22 9.33
C ARG A 341 4.60 -6.62 9.97
N PHE A 342 4.45 -5.57 10.76
CA PHE A 342 5.60 -4.91 11.40
C PHE A 342 5.82 -5.34 12.86
N GLY A 343 4.90 -6.09 13.47
CA GLY A 343 4.94 -6.41 14.90
C GLY A 343 4.80 -5.17 15.78
N LEU A 344 4.07 -4.15 15.31
CA LEU A 344 3.94 -2.83 15.90
C LEU A 344 2.48 -2.40 15.96
N GLN A 345 1.97 -2.00 17.12
CA GLN A 345 0.66 -1.37 17.18
C GLN A 345 0.72 0.02 16.51
N LEU A 346 -0.01 0.21 15.40
CA LEU A 346 -0.09 1.48 14.66
C LEU A 346 -1.27 2.35 15.11
N ALA A 347 -2.34 1.74 15.61
CA ALA A 347 -3.51 2.41 16.17
C ALA A 347 -4.21 1.50 17.21
N PRO A 348 -4.90 2.08 18.24
CA PRO A 348 -4.89 3.51 18.59
C PRO A 348 -3.53 3.98 19.09
N LEU A 349 -3.33 5.31 19.18
CA LEU A 349 -2.13 5.89 19.79
C LEU A 349 -2.12 5.58 21.29
N THR A 350 -1.26 4.67 21.72
CA THR A 350 -1.15 4.23 23.13
C THR A 350 0.30 3.98 23.49
N PRO A 351 0.68 4.08 24.77
CA PRO A 351 2.03 3.75 25.21
C PRO A 351 2.48 2.37 24.73
N GLY A 352 3.71 2.27 24.21
CA GLY A 352 4.30 1.09 23.60
C GLY A 352 4.01 0.93 22.11
N GLY A 353 3.00 1.61 21.56
CA GLY A 353 2.70 1.64 20.14
C GLY A 353 3.74 2.41 19.32
N ALA A 354 3.70 2.28 18.00
CA ALA A 354 4.51 3.08 17.10
C ALA A 354 4.14 4.56 17.18
N ALA A 355 5.13 5.44 17.13
CA ALA A 355 4.91 6.87 17.07
C ALA A 355 4.69 7.31 15.62
N ASP A 356 3.68 6.70 14.98
CA ASP A 356 3.21 7.03 13.64
C ASP A 356 1.92 7.84 13.77
N PHE A 357 1.98 9.14 13.53
CA PHE A 357 0.88 10.06 13.81
C PHE A 357 0.72 11.12 12.73
N ILE A 358 -0.47 11.71 12.70
CA ILE A 358 -0.76 12.93 11.98
C ILE A 358 -1.30 13.98 12.95
N VAL A 359 -1.00 15.24 12.66
CA VAL A 359 -1.63 16.40 13.28
C VAL A 359 -2.39 17.12 12.20
N ARG A 360 -3.71 17.25 12.35
CA ARG A 360 -4.55 17.91 11.35
C ARG A 360 -5.55 18.90 11.93
N ASP A 361 -5.77 19.97 11.19
CA ASP A 361 -6.86 20.90 11.39
C ASP A 361 -7.88 20.71 10.26
N ASN A 362 -9.04 20.15 10.60
CA ASN A 362 -10.05 19.68 9.64
C ASN A 362 -9.42 18.78 8.55
N ASP A 363 -9.46 19.18 7.29
CA ASP A 363 -8.91 18.41 6.17
C ASP A 363 -7.42 18.71 5.89
N ARG A 364 -6.83 19.68 6.60
CA ARG A 364 -5.45 20.07 6.40
C ARG A 364 -4.51 19.30 7.31
N VAL A 365 -3.60 18.54 6.73
CA VAL A 365 -2.48 17.89 7.43
C VAL A 365 -1.42 18.96 7.73
N LEU A 366 -1.10 19.15 9.00
CA LEU A 366 -0.08 20.09 9.47
C LEU A 366 1.25 19.39 9.69
N HIS A 367 1.23 18.28 10.44
CA HIS A 367 2.43 17.53 10.77
C HIS A 367 2.19 16.05 10.59
N VAL A 368 3.24 15.33 10.21
CA VAL A 368 3.27 13.86 10.11
C VAL A 368 4.53 13.36 10.79
N GLY A 369 4.37 12.32 11.62
CA GLY A 369 5.47 11.61 12.22
C GLY A 369 5.43 10.12 11.88
N VAL A 370 6.59 9.55 11.64
CA VAL A 370 6.78 8.10 11.42
C VAL A 370 7.94 7.64 12.32
N ALA A 371 7.69 6.60 13.09
CA ALA A 371 8.64 6.11 14.08
C ALA A 371 9.24 7.26 14.95
N GLY A 372 8.40 8.22 15.36
CA GLY A 372 8.79 9.37 16.19
C GLY A 372 9.60 10.44 15.47
N ARG A 373 9.90 10.29 14.19
CA ARG A 373 10.53 11.31 13.35
C ARG A 373 9.46 12.18 12.69
N VAL A 374 9.50 13.49 12.89
CA VAL A 374 8.62 14.42 12.14
C VAL A 374 9.11 14.47 10.70
N VAL A 375 8.33 13.97 9.76
CA VAL A 375 8.63 13.91 8.32
C VAL A 375 7.90 15.00 7.52
N VAL A 376 6.80 15.52 8.06
CA VAL A 376 6.10 16.70 7.56
C VAL A 376 5.91 17.69 8.71
N ARG A 377 6.26 18.96 8.50
CA ARG A 377 6.06 20.06 9.44
C ARG A 377 5.43 21.24 8.74
N ASP A 378 4.35 21.78 9.31
CA ASP A 378 3.60 22.93 8.76
C ASP A 378 3.18 22.72 7.29
N GLY A 379 2.84 21.46 6.95
CA GLY A 379 2.46 21.06 5.60
C GLY A 379 3.62 20.94 4.61
N SER A 380 4.87 21.00 5.08
CA SER A 380 6.07 20.88 4.25
C SER A 380 6.90 19.66 4.63
N LEU A 381 7.47 18.98 3.63
CA LEU A 381 8.36 17.85 3.83
C LEU A 381 9.64 18.28 4.53
N THR A 382 10.11 17.51 5.53
CA THR A 382 11.33 17.83 6.30
C THR A 382 12.50 16.92 5.94
N THR A 383 12.28 15.91 5.12
CA THR A 383 13.23 14.83 4.84
C THR A 383 13.93 14.96 3.51
N ALA A 384 13.37 15.78 2.61
CA ALA A 384 13.95 16.08 1.30
C ALA A 384 13.40 17.43 0.76
N ASP A 385 13.98 17.91 -0.30
CA ASP A 385 13.52 19.10 -1.03
C ASP A 385 12.33 18.71 -1.93
N LEU A 386 11.14 19.23 -1.61
CA LEU A 386 9.91 18.93 -2.35
C LEU A 386 9.91 19.54 -3.76
N GLU A 387 10.55 20.70 -3.95
CA GLU A 387 10.65 21.36 -5.26
C GLU A 387 11.54 20.53 -6.20
N GLU A 388 12.66 20.00 -5.68
CA GLU A 388 13.54 19.08 -6.42
C GLU A 388 12.79 17.79 -6.81
N ILE A 389 12.04 17.20 -5.88
CA ILE A 389 11.23 16.00 -6.15
C ILE A 389 10.22 16.27 -7.26
N HIS A 390 9.50 17.40 -7.22
CA HIS A 390 8.51 17.78 -8.23
C HIS A 390 9.15 18.00 -9.60
N ALA A 391 10.23 18.80 -9.65
CA ALA A 391 10.93 19.07 -10.91
C ALA A 391 11.44 17.78 -11.58
N ARG A 392 12.00 16.87 -10.78
CA ARG A 392 12.49 15.58 -11.28
C ARG A 392 11.34 14.66 -11.74
N ALA A 393 10.22 14.67 -10.99
CA ALA A 393 9.03 13.93 -11.36
C ALA A 393 8.44 14.41 -12.69
N GLU A 394 8.33 15.72 -12.90
CA GLU A 394 7.84 16.30 -14.17
C GLU A 394 8.77 15.99 -15.35
N GLU A 395 10.10 16.04 -15.14
CA GLU A 395 11.08 15.67 -16.16
C GLU A 395 10.93 14.21 -16.56
N GLN A 396 10.87 13.31 -15.58
CA GLN A 396 10.81 11.86 -15.84
C GLN A 396 9.43 11.42 -16.33
N ALA A 397 8.35 12.08 -15.93
CA ALA A 397 7.02 11.83 -16.48
C ALA A 397 7.00 12.03 -18.01
N LYS A 398 7.55 13.13 -18.51
CA LYS A 398 7.65 13.39 -19.97
C LYS A 398 8.38 12.26 -20.68
N ARG A 399 9.55 11.85 -20.18
CA ARG A 399 10.33 10.74 -20.76
C ARG A 399 9.59 9.41 -20.70
N LEU A 400 8.87 9.16 -19.60
CA LEU A 400 8.07 7.95 -19.41
C LEU A 400 6.92 7.89 -20.44
N TRP A 401 6.22 9.02 -20.65
CA TRP A 401 5.12 9.08 -21.62
C TRP A 401 5.61 8.92 -23.06
N ASP A 402 6.78 9.46 -23.39
CA ASP A 402 7.40 9.24 -24.70
C ASP A 402 7.71 7.74 -24.91
N ARG A 403 8.28 7.04 -23.92
CA ARG A 403 8.50 5.59 -24.00
C ARG A 403 7.20 4.79 -24.04
N MET A 404 6.20 5.17 -23.24
CA MET A 404 4.89 4.50 -23.20
C MET A 404 4.19 4.54 -24.56
N SER A 405 4.47 5.55 -25.40
CA SER A 405 3.95 5.62 -26.76
C SER A 405 4.58 4.61 -27.73
N SER A 406 5.72 4.02 -27.35
CA SER A 406 6.51 3.10 -28.19
C SER A 406 6.39 1.62 -27.78
N VAL A 407 5.63 1.28 -26.70
CA VAL A 407 5.48 -0.08 -26.16
C VAL A 407 4.04 -0.58 -26.21
#